data_451608eb770bd9f4d9c08aa9089f8020
#
_entry.id   451608eb770bd9f4d9c08aa9089f8020
#
_cell.length_a   1.000
_cell.length_b   1.000
_cell.length_c   1.000
_cell.angle_alpha   90.00
_cell.angle_beta   90.00
_cell.angle_gamma   90.00
#
_symmetry.space_group_name_H-M   'P 1'
#
loop_
_entity.id
_entity.type
_entity.pdbx_description
1 polymer ?
#
loop_
_entity_poly.entity_id
_entity_poly.type
_entity_poly.pdbx_seq_one_letter_code
_entity_poly.pdbx_strand_id
1 'polypeptide(L)'
;PLLKESESKGGENLIVGDVKQSIYRWRGSDWKLLQESIPDEFPGHTQTVLDTNYRSLSNIIGFNNAFFKAAASVLDAMAGYDGPGPMSEIYFDVRQNVSKADKDPGNVSLTFCPKEQELDKVLEAVMQAREAGARLSEVAVLVRSNNTGEAVAKYLIDNGIAVVTDDSLKVKGS
;
A
#
# COMPACT_ATOMS: atom_id res chain seq x y z
N PRO A 1 -6.51 -16.03 -23.22
CA PRO A 1 -6.51 -16.41 -24.65
C PRO A 1 -5.31 -15.83 -25.43
N LEU A 2 -5.06 -14.52 -25.36
CA LEU A 2 -3.99 -13.86 -26.14
C LEU A 2 -2.59 -14.38 -25.82
N LEU A 3 -2.27 -14.59 -24.53
CA LEU A 3 -0.97 -15.09 -24.09
C LEU A 3 -0.72 -16.52 -24.63
N LYS A 4 -1.70 -17.42 -24.54
CA LYS A 4 -1.61 -18.78 -25.06
C LYS A 4 -1.48 -18.80 -26.57
N GLU A 5 -2.15 -17.88 -27.27
CA GLU A 5 -2.02 -17.74 -28.72
C GLU A 5 -0.62 -17.25 -29.10
N SER A 6 -0.06 -16.30 -28.35
CA SER A 6 1.33 -15.84 -28.56
C SER A 6 2.32 -16.99 -28.37
N GLU A 7 2.20 -17.73 -27.26
CA GLU A 7 3.08 -18.86 -26.95
C GLU A 7 2.99 -19.96 -28.03
N SER A 8 1.79 -20.31 -28.48
CA SER A 8 1.58 -21.32 -29.54
C SER A 8 2.21 -20.93 -30.89
N LYS A 9 2.47 -19.65 -31.10
CA LYS A 9 3.17 -19.09 -32.27
C LYS A 9 4.66 -18.88 -32.04
N GLY A 10 5.22 -19.36 -30.92
CA GLY A 10 6.61 -19.20 -30.54
C GLY A 10 6.97 -17.80 -30.02
N GLY A 11 5.98 -17.02 -29.60
CA GLY A 11 6.19 -15.71 -28.98
C GLY A 11 6.58 -15.83 -27.51
N GLU A 12 7.37 -14.88 -27.02
CA GLU A 12 7.70 -14.71 -25.62
C GLU A 12 6.69 -13.80 -24.94
N ASN A 13 6.34 -14.11 -23.68
CA ASN A 13 5.42 -13.32 -22.88
C ASN A 13 6.08 -12.91 -21.56
N LEU A 14 5.82 -11.67 -21.11
CA LEU A 14 6.21 -11.18 -19.81
C LEU A 14 4.96 -10.74 -19.05
N ILE A 15 4.76 -11.29 -17.87
CA ILE A 15 3.67 -10.92 -16.96
C ILE A 15 4.32 -10.33 -15.71
N VAL A 16 3.91 -9.12 -15.33
CA VAL A 16 4.40 -8.44 -14.14
C VAL A 16 3.22 -8.03 -13.27
N GLY A 17 3.31 -8.27 -11.97
CA GLY A 17 2.26 -7.87 -11.04
C GLY A 17 2.69 -8.04 -9.59
N ASP A 18 1.83 -7.59 -8.69
CA ASP A 18 1.99 -7.76 -7.25
C ASP A 18 0.64 -8.14 -6.64
N VAL A 19 0.57 -9.35 -6.09
CA VAL A 19 -0.64 -9.89 -5.44
C VAL A 19 -1.11 -8.98 -4.30
N LYS A 20 -0.17 -8.41 -3.55
CA LYS A 20 -0.43 -7.54 -2.39
C LYS A 20 -0.99 -6.16 -2.77
N GLN A 21 -0.85 -5.76 -4.05
CA GLN A 21 -1.41 -4.52 -4.60
C GLN A 21 -2.77 -4.70 -5.29
N SER A 22 -3.40 -5.88 -5.17
CA SER A 22 -4.72 -6.18 -5.73
C SER A 22 -5.84 -5.53 -4.89
N ILE A 23 -5.83 -4.19 -4.80
CA ILE A 23 -6.72 -3.40 -3.93
C ILE A 23 -8.10 -3.09 -4.55
N TYR A 24 -8.28 -3.33 -5.86
CA TYR A 24 -9.53 -3.04 -6.58
C TYR A 24 -10.41 -4.28 -6.76
N ARG A 25 -10.56 -5.10 -5.71
CA ARG A 25 -11.36 -6.34 -5.76
C ARG A 25 -12.80 -6.08 -6.21
N TRP A 26 -13.39 -4.99 -5.80
CA TRP A 26 -14.73 -4.56 -6.19
C TRP A 26 -14.86 -4.17 -7.68
N ARG A 27 -13.73 -4.00 -8.40
CA ARG A 27 -13.66 -3.80 -9.85
C ARG A 27 -13.21 -5.05 -10.60
N GLY A 28 -13.25 -6.23 -9.96
CA GLY A 28 -12.85 -7.49 -10.58
C GLY A 28 -11.34 -7.76 -10.55
N SER A 29 -10.59 -7.04 -9.72
CA SER A 29 -9.19 -7.40 -9.44
C SER A 29 -9.14 -8.70 -8.64
N ASP A 30 -8.47 -9.71 -9.18
CA ASP A 30 -8.33 -11.03 -8.57
C ASP A 30 -6.85 -11.32 -8.28
N TRP A 31 -6.51 -11.37 -7.00
CA TRP A 31 -5.16 -11.69 -6.54
C TRP A 31 -4.74 -13.12 -6.88
N LYS A 32 -5.71 -14.05 -7.00
CA LYS A 32 -5.48 -15.45 -7.38
C LYS A 32 -4.97 -15.60 -8.80
N LEU A 33 -5.23 -14.62 -9.66
CA LEU A 33 -4.77 -14.66 -11.04
C LEU A 33 -3.25 -14.85 -11.13
N LEU A 34 -2.49 -14.08 -10.36
CA LEU A 34 -1.03 -14.16 -10.35
C LEU A 34 -0.51 -15.33 -9.52
N GLN A 35 -1.17 -15.64 -8.41
CA GLN A 35 -0.70 -16.65 -7.46
C GLN A 35 -1.04 -18.07 -7.88
N GLU A 36 -2.20 -18.28 -8.50
CA GLU A 36 -2.74 -19.61 -8.83
C GLU A 36 -2.87 -19.77 -10.34
N SER A 37 -3.67 -18.92 -11.00
CA SER A 37 -4.09 -19.16 -12.40
C SER A 37 -2.96 -19.08 -13.41
N ILE A 38 -2.02 -18.14 -13.26
CA ILE A 38 -0.90 -18.00 -14.20
C ILE A 38 0.10 -19.15 -14.08
N PRO A 39 0.56 -19.58 -12.90
CA PRO A 39 1.38 -20.77 -12.74
C PRO A 39 0.73 -22.05 -13.33
N ASP A 40 -0.56 -22.25 -13.08
CA ASP A 40 -1.30 -23.41 -13.59
C ASP A 40 -1.45 -23.40 -15.11
N GLU A 41 -1.69 -22.22 -15.70
CA GLU A 41 -1.87 -22.08 -17.15
C GLU A 41 -0.57 -22.12 -17.94
N PHE A 42 0.55 -21.77 -17.32
CA PHE A 42 1.89 -21.70 -17.93
C PHE A 42 2.94 -22.46 -17.10
N PRO A 43 2.86 -23.79 -17.01
CA PRO A 43 3.71 -24.59 -16.11
C PRO A 43 5.22 -24.50 -16.43
N GLY A 44 5.58 -24.03 -17.62
CA GLY A 44 6.98 -23.83 -18.06
C GLY A 44 7.55 -22.43 -17.80
N HIS A 45 6.81 -21.56 -17.12
CA HIS A 45 7.23 -20.18 -16.87
C HIS A 45 8.45 -20.09 -15.93
N THR A 46 9.25 -19.06 -16.09
CA THR A 46 10.29 -18.70 -15.14
C THR A 46 9.77 -17.55 -14.28
N GLN A 47 9.76 -17.72 -12.96
CA GLN A 47 9.37 -16.68 -12.02
C GLN A 47 10.60 -15.97 -11.46
N THR A 48 10.57 -14.64 -11.50
CA THR A 48 11.59 -13.79 -10.88
C THR A 48 10.91 -12.85 -9.89
N VAL A 49 11.41 -12.78 -8.67
CA VAL A 49 10.90 -11.89 -7.63
C VAL A 49 11.71 -10.59 -7.65
N LEU A 50 11.01 -9.45 -7.70
CA LEU A 50 11.60 -8.12 -7.57
C LEU A 50 11.59 -7.74 -6.08
N ASP A 51 12.62 -8.13 -5.35
CA ASP A 51 12.69 -8.05 -3.89
C ASP A 51 13.32 -6.74 -3.36
N THR A 52 13.85 -5.90 -4.24
CA THR A 52 14.57 -4.70 -3.85
C THR A 52 13.74 -3.44 -4.02
N ASN A 53 13.58 -2.67 -2.94
CA ASN A 53 12.85 -1.40 -2.92
C ASN A 53 13.80 -0.24 -3.23
N TYR A 54 13.55 0.46 -4.34
CA TYR A 54 14.30 1.65 -4.78
C TYR A 54 13.59 2.97 -4.47
N ARG A 55 12.39 2.92 -3.91
CA ARG A 55 11.53 4.09 -3.67
C ARG A 55 11.69 4.64 -2.26
N SER A 56 11.63 3.74 -1.27
CA SER A 56 11.49 4.12 0.13
C SER A 56 12.82 4.10 0.86
N LEU A 57 12.92 4.91 1.91
CA LEU A 57 14.06 4.94 2.81
C LEU A 57 14.08 3.71 3.74
N SER A 58 15.24 3.39 4.27
CA SER A 58 15.51 2.10 4.95
C SER A 58 14.62 1.85 6.17
N ASN A 59 14.34 2.87 7.00
CA ASN A 59 13.45 2.71 8.16
C ASN A 59 12.01 2.42 7.77
N ILE A 60 11.53 2.98 6.64
CA ILE A 60 10.18 2.72 6.13
C ILE A 60 10.08 1.27 5.63
N ILE A 61 11.12 0.79 4.91
CA ILE A 61 11.20 -0.60 4.45
C ILE A 61 11.24 -1.55 5.65
N GLY A 62 12.09 -1.26 6.64
CA GLY A 62 12.22 -2.06 7.86
C GLY A 62 10.90 -2.14 8.64
N PHE A 63 10.23 -1.00 8.81
CA PHE A 63 8.91 -0.95 9.45
C PHE A 63 7.88 -1.79 8.66
N ASN A 64 7.77 -1.61 7.35
CA ASN A 64 6.82 -2.34 6.54
C ASN A 64 7.06 -3.85 6.59
N ASN A 65 8.32 -4.29 6.49
CA ASN A 65 8.70 -5.70 6.60
C ASN A 65 8.24 -6.31 7.93
N ALA A 66 8.43 -5.60 9.04
CA ALA A 66 8.03 -6.07 10.36
C ALA A 66 6.50 -6.01 10.54
N PHE A 67 5.89 -4.89 10.16
CA PHE A 67 4.47 -4.64 10.36
C PHE A 67 3.59 -5.62 9.57
N PHE A 68 3.82 -5.76 8.26
CA PHE A 68 2.97 -6.62 7.44
C PHE A 68 3.11 -8.10 7.79
N LYS A 69 4.31 -8.54 8.18
CA LYS A 69 4.51 -9.90 8.68
C LYS A 69 3.72 -10.15 9.97
N ALA A 70 3.82 -9.24 10.94
CA ALA A 70 3.09 -9.35 12.19
C ALA A 70 1.57 -9.25 11.98
N ALA A 71 1.12 -8.30 11.16
CA ALA A 71 -0.30 -8.11 10.86
C ALA A 71 -0.93 -9.35 10.19
N ALA A 72 -0.23 -9.99 9.26
CA ALA A 72 -0.71 -11.23 8.63
C ALA A 72 -0.94 -12.33 9.67
N SER A 73 0.04 -12.56 10.57
CA SER A 73 -0.10 -13.56 11.63
C SER A 73 -1.24 -13.24 12.62
N VAL A 74 -1.43 -11.96 12.96
CA VAL A 74 -2.55 -11.54 13.84
C VAL A 74 -3.88 -11.77 13.15
N LEU A 75 -4.01 -11.44 11.86
CA LEU A 75 -5.26 -11.66 11.11
C LEU A 75 -5.61 -13.15 11.00
N ASP A 76 -4.61 -14.01 10.77
CA ASP A 76 -4.82 -15.46 10.74
C ASP A 76 -5.29 -15.97 12.12
N ALA A 77 -4.65 -15.54 13.20
CA ALA A 77 -5.06 -15.91 14.56
C ALA A 77 -6.49 -15.43 14.88
N MET A 78 -6.85 -14.19 14.49
CA MET A 78 -8.21 -13.67 14.64
C MET A 78 -9.26 -14.46 13.83
N ALA A 79 -8.85 -15.05 12.72
CA ALA A 79 -9.68 -15.93 11.91
C ALA A 79 -9.74 -17.38 12.41
N GLY A 80 -9.05 -17.69 13.52
CA GLY A 80 -9.09 -19.00 14.19
C GLY A 80 -8.03 -20.00 13.71
N TYR A 81 -7.01 -19.54 12.97
CA TYR A 81 -5.89 -20.42 12.59
C TYR A 81 -4.89 -20.54 13.74
N ASP A 82 -4.52 -21.77 14.07
CA ASP A 82 -3.44 -22.09 15.01
C ASP A 82 -2.13 -22.29 14.21
N GLY A 83 -1.50 -21.17 13.81
CA GLY A 83 -0.33 -21.15 12.95
C GLY A 83 -0.53 -20.31 11.67
N PRO A 84 0.34 -20.48 10.66
CA PRO A 84 0.20 -19.78 9.39
C PRO A 84 -1.12 -20.11 8.70
N GLY A 85 -1.86 -19.08 8.32
CA GLY A 85 -3.10 -19.17 7.56
C GLY A 85 -2.98 -18.41 6.25
N PRO A 86 -4.11 -18.16 5.55
CA PRO A 86 -4.11 -17.53 4.22
C PRO A 86 -3.41 -16.18 4.15
N MET A 87 -3.47 -15.38 5.23
CA MET A 87 -2.79 -14.08 5.23
C MET A 87 -1.27 -14.26 5.32
N SER A 88 -0.80 -15.15 6.18
CA SER A 88 0.63 -15.47 6.29
C SER A 88 1.19 -16.07 4.99
N GLU A 89 0.39 -16.84 4.25
CA GLU A 89 0.78 -17.38 2.94
C GLU A 89 0.90 -16.27 1.88
N ILE A 90 -0.06 -15.33 1.81
CA ILE A 90 0.00 -14.19 0.87
C ILE A 90 1.19 -13.27 1.19
N TYR A 91 1.52 -13.11 2.46
CA TYR A 91 2.57 -12.20 2.93
C TYR A 91 3.88 -12.90 3.28
N PHE A 92 4.08 -14.17 2.88
CA PHE A 92 5.31 -14.91 3.21
C PHE A 92 6.56 -14.22 2.64
N ASP A 93 6.44 -13.64 1.44
CA ASP A 93 7.52 -12.97 0.69
C ASP A 93 7.45 -11.43 0.80
N VAL A 94 6.79 -10.91 1.83
CA VAL A 94 6.60 -9.45 2.01
C VAL A 94 7.91 -8.68 2.18
N ARG A 95 8.97 -9.37 2.57
CA ARG A 95 10.26 -8.75 2.84
C ARG A 95 10.86 -8.12 1.59
N GLN A 96 11.18 -6.83 1.71
CA GLN A 96 11.91 -6.07 0.70
C GLN A 96 13.32 -5.74 1.18
N ASN A 97 14.28 -5.78 0.26
CA ASN A 97 15.65 -5.37 0.49
C ASN A 97 15.81 -3.87 0.26
N VAL A 98 16.71 -3.25 1.02
CA VAL A 98 17.10 -1.85 0.83
C VAL A 98 18.09 -1.77 -0.33
N SER A 99 17.85 -0.89 -1.32
CA SER A 99 18.72 -0.75 -2.50
C SER A 99 20.04 -0.07 -2.20
N LYS A 100 20.07 0.85 -1.23
CA LYS A 100 21.23 1.66 -0.85
C LYS A 100 21.22 1.93 0.66
N ALA A 101 22.40 2.11 1.24
CA ALA A 101 22.52 2.70 2.56
C ALA A 101 22.20 4.18 2.44
N ASP A 102 21.14 4.63 3.11
CA ASP A 102 20.70 6.02 3.09
C ASP A 102 21.48 6.84 4.11
N LYS A 103 21.83 8.08 3.76
CA LYS A 103 22.36 9.05 4.73
C LYS A 103 21.29 9.47 5.73
N ASP A 104 20.04 9.58 5.25
CA ASP A 104 18.84 9.79 6.05
C ASP A 104 17.98 8.52 5.93
N PRO A 105 17.84 7.71 6.99
CA PRO A 105 17.09 6.47 6.93
C PRO A 105 15.57 6.67 6.86
N GLY A 106 15.07 7.90 7.00
CA GLY A 106 13.65 8.22 7.10
C GLY A 106 13.09 7.95 8.49
N ASN A 107 11.82 8.32 8.68
CA ASN A 107 11.14 8.17 9.96
C ASN A 107 9.77 7.53 9.80
N VAL A 108 9.39 6.72 10.80
CA VAL A 108 8.04 6.18 10.96
C VAL A 108 7.58 6.50 12.38
N SER A 109 6.46 7.17 12.52
CA SER A 109 5.86 7.50 13.81
C SER A 109 4.49 6.87 13.93
N LEU A 110 4.19 6.28 15.10
CA LEU A 110 2.89 5.74 15.45
C LEU A 110 2.33 6.54 16.62
N THR A 111 1.15 7.14 16.42
CA THR A 111 0.47 7.92 17.47
C THR A 111 -0.85 7.28 17.81
N PHE A 112 -1.05 6.95 19.08
CA PHE A 112 -2.32 6.47 19.62
C PHE A 112 -2.97 7.61 20.40
N CYS A 113 -4.20 7.94 20.03
CA CYS A 113 -4.93 9.03 20.67
C CYS A 113 -6.43 8.69 20.80
N PRO A 114 -7.17 9.34 21.74
CA PRO A 114 -8.63 9.30 21.73
C PRO A 114 -9.18 9.83 20.41
N LYS A 115 -10.34 9.31 19.99
CA LYS A 115 -10.97 9.67 18.71
C LYS A 115 -11.21 11.17 18.55
N GLU A 116 -11.52 11.85 19.65
CA GLU A 116 -11.78 13.29 19.69
C GLU A 116 -10.54 14.13 19.36
N GLN A 117 -9.34 13.55 19.49
CA GLN A 117 -8.05 14.21 19.20
C GLN A 117 -7.47 13.82 17.83
N GLU A 118 -8.14 12.94 17.08
CA GLU A 118 -7.61 12.42 15.82
C GLU A 118 -7.31 13.54 14.79
N LEU A 119 -8.22 14.49 14.65
CA LEU A 119 -8.05 15.61 13.72
C LEU A 119 -6.88 16.53 14.13
N ASP A 120 -6.73 16.79 15.43
CA ASP A 120 -5.61 17.57 15.96
C ASP A 120 -4.27 16.88 15.67
N LYS A 121 -4.21 15.56 15.84
CA LYS A 121 -2.99 14.77 15.56
C LYS A 121 -2.65 14.72 14.07
N VAL A 122 -3.66 14.72 13.20
CA VAL A 122 -3.43 14.85 11.75
C VAL A 122 -2.87 16.22 11.41
N LEU A 123 -3.42 17.30 11.97
CA LEU A 123 -2.91 18.66 11.77
C LEU A 123 -1.48 18.80 12.29
N GLU A 124 -1.19 18.31 13.50
CA GLU A 124 0.17 18.31 14.07
C GLU A 124 1.16 17.60 13.14
N ALA A 125 0.81 16.42 12.61
CA ALA A 125 1.67 15.65 11.71
C ALA A 125 1.95 16.41 10.40
N VAL A 126 0.93 17.06 9.81
CA VAL A 126 1.10 17.90 8.61
C VAL A 126 2.00 19.09 8.88
N MET A 127 1.83 19.75 10.02
CA MET A 127 2.65 20.89 10.42
C MET A 127 4.10 20.47 10.67
N GLN A 128 4.33 19.36 11.36
CA GLN A 128 5.68 18.80 11.56
C GLN A 128 6.38 18.48 10.23
N ALA A 129 5.65 17.89 9.27
CA ALA A 129 6.21 17.62 7.94
C ALA A 129 6.65 18.93 7.23
N ARG A 130 5.83 20.00 7.33
CA ARG A 130 6.18 21.31 6.77
C ARG A 130 7.39 21.93 7.47
N GLU A 131 7.46 21.88 8.79
CA GLU A 131 8.60 22.36 9.58
C GLU A 131 9.89 21.60 9.23
N ALA A 132 9.78 20.32 8.92
CA ALA A 132 10.87 19.49 8.41
C ALA A 132 11.25 19.81 6.95
N GLY A 133 10.54 20.72 6.27
CA GLY A 133 10.84 21.20 4.92
C GLY A 133 10.02 20.55 3.80
N ALA A 134 9.06 19.68 4.10
CA ALA A 134 8.19 19.10 3.08
C ALA A 134 7.21 20.14 2.51
N ARG A 135 7.02 20.12 1.21
CA ARG A 135 5.96 20.89 0.54
C ARG A 135 4.61 20.21 0.77
N LEU A 136 3.52 20.97 0.89
CA LEU A 136 2.18 20.38 1.05
C LEU A 136 1.80 19.40 -0.08
N SER A 137 2.31 19.64 -1.29
CA SER A 137 2.13 18.72 -2.43
C SER A 137 2.85 17.36 -2.28
N GLU A 138 3.72 17.22 -1.28
CA GLU A 138 4.45 16.00 -0.96
C GLU A 138 3.84 15.26 0.24
N VAL A 139 2.80 15.83 0.85
CA VAL A 139 2.11 15.25 2.01
C VAL A 139 0.79 14.63 1.54
N ALA A 140 0.57 13.36 1.87
CA ALA A 140 -0.69 12.67 1.62
C ALA A 140 -1.27 12.13 2.93
N VAL A 141 -2.59 12.32 3.13
CA VAL A 141 -3.34 11.76 4.26
C VAL A 141 -4.25 10.66 3.72
N LEU A 142 -4.03 9.43 4.17
CA LEU A 142 -4.84 8.28 3.79
C LEU A 142 -5.87 7.98 4.87
N VAL A 143 -7.10 7.75 4.47
CA VAL A 143 -8.24 7.50 5.36
C VAL A 143 -9.03 6.27 4.92
N ARG A 144 -9.78 5.65 5.85
CA ARG A 144 -10.59 4.46 5.55
C ARG A 144 -11.91 4.75 4.86
N SER A 145 -12.48 5.94 5.02
CA SER A 145 -13.79 6.28 4.49
C SER A 145 -13.81 7.71 3.94
N ASN A 146 -14.70 7.96 2.98
CA ASN A 146 -14.89 9.29 2.41
C ASN A 146 -15.33 10.31 3.48
N ASN A 147 -16.22 9.91 4.39
CA ASN A 147 -16.67 10.80 5.48
C ASN A 147 -15.51 11.25 6.39
N THR A 148 -14.59 10.33 6.70
CA THR A 148 -13.36 10.68 7.43
C THR A 148 -12.49 11.62 6.61
N GLY A 149 -12.37 11.38 5.30
CA GLY A 149 -11.61 12.23 4.38
C GLY A 149 -12.18 13.65 4.31
N GLU A 150 -13.50 13.79 4.22
CA GLU A 150 -14.18 15.09 4.23
C GLU A 150 -13.95 15.84 5.56
N ALA A 151 -14.06 15.14 6.70
CA ALA A 151 -13.82 15.73 8.01
C ALA A 151 -12.37 16.21 8.16
N VAL A 152 -11.40 15.41 7.76
CA VAL A 152 -9.97 15.78 7.77
C VAL A 152 -9.72 16.97 6.83
N ALA A 153 -10.23 16.92 5.59
CA ALA A 153 -10.04 17.99 4.62
C ALA A 153 -10.59 19.31 5.13
N LYS A 154 -11.84 19.29 5.65
CA LYS A 154 -12.45 20.48 6.24
C LYS A 154 -11.62 21.03 7.39
N TYR A 155 -11.21 20.17 8.32
CA TYR A 155 -10.44 20.58 9.48
C TYR A 155 -9.10 21.22 9.11
N LEU A 156 -8.39 20.65 8.14
CA LEU A 156 -7.13 21.20 7.61
C LEU A 156 -7.35 22.55 6.94
N ILE A 157 -8.41 22.70 6.12
CA ILE A 157 -8.77 23.96 5.45
C ILE A 157 -9.11 25.03 6.48
N ASP A 158 -9.91 24.71 7.50
CA ASP A 158 -10.30 25.63 8.59
C ASP A 158 -9.06 26.11 9.38
N ASN A 159 -7.96 25.33 9.38
CA ASN A 159 -6.67 25.68 9.95
C ASN A 159 -5.65 26.24 8.94
N GLY A 160 -6.10 26.68 7.76
CA GLY A 160 -5.26 27.37 6.76
C GLY A 160 -4.35 26.45 5.94
N ILE A 161 -4.60 25.14 5.93
CA ILE A 161 -3.86 24.18 5.10
C ILE A 161 -4.65 23.93 3.82
N ALA A 162 -4.03 24.19 2.66
CA ALA A 162 -4.62 23.86 1.36
C ALA A 162 -4.67 22.35 1.15
N VAL A 163 -5.85 21.83 0.78
CA VAL A 163 -6.09 20.39 0.58
C VAL A 163 -6.68 20.15 -0.81
N VAL A 164 -6.26 19.07 -1.46
CA VAL A 164 -6.86 18.53 -2.68
C VAL A 164 -7.44 17.16 -2.35
N THR A 165 -8.71 16.94 -2.70
CA THR A 165 -9.39 15.65 -2.56
C THR A 165 -9.93 15.19 -3.92
N ASP A 166 -10.11 13.87 -4.12
CA ASP A 166 -10.69 13.34 -5.35
C ASP A 166 -12.10 13.90 -5.60
N ASP A 167 -12.86 14.22 -4.55
CA ASP A 167 -14.19 14.81 -4.66
C ASP A 167 -14.15 16.31 -4.99
N SER A 168 -13.06 17.01 -4.71
CA SER A 168 -12.89 18.41 -5.13
C SER A 168 -12.71 18.57 -6.64
N LEU A 169 -12.38 17.48 -7.33
CA LEU A 169 -12.26 17.42 -8.78
C LEU A 169 -13.61 17.08 -9.46
N LYS A 170 -14.59 16.60 -8.70
CA LYS A 170 -15.95 16.40 -9.20
C LYS A 170 -16.68 17.75 -9.14
N VAL A 171 -16.70 18.47 -10.26
CA VAL A 171 -17.62 19.61 -10.44
C VAL A 171 -19.02 19.09 -10.13
N LYS A 172 -19.64 19.57 -9.04
CA LYS A 172 -21.05 19.36 -8.80
C LYS A 172 -21.77 20.00 -9.98
N GLY A 173 -22.19 19.18 -10.94
CA GLY A 173 -23.16 19.61 -11.96
C GLY A 173 -24.42 20.04 -11.23
N SER A 174 -24.72 21.32 -11.31
CA SER A 174 -25.99 21.92 -10.90
C SER A 174 -27.16 21.39 -11.73
#